data_da6f7004694480311fd7cf6299f1bd2c
#
_entry.id   da6f7004694480311fd7cf6299f1bd2c
#
_cell.length_a   1.000
_cell.length_b   1.000
_cell.length_c   1.000
_cell.angle_alpha   90.00
_cell.angle_beta   90.00
_cell.angle_gamma   90.00
#
_symmetry.space_group_name_H-M   'P 1'
#
loop_
_entity.id
_entity.type
_entity.pdbx_description
1 polymer ?
#
loop_
_entity_poly.entity_id
_entity_poly.type
_entity_poly.pdbx_seq_one_letter_code
_entity_poly.pdbx_strand_id
1 'polypeptide(L)'
;LRWQNLFVVAVSYLFYGWWDWRFLLLILFTSLCSYLSGVYLEKCAGNRLVQKWISAGNILLNLSILGVFKYFDFFTENLVNVLHLLGWDADYVTLNILLPVGISFYTFQALSYTIDVYQGKIKATHDIVAFFAYISFFPQLVAGPIERATHLLPQFLRPRNFDCDLALDGIRQMLWGFFKKVVVADNCALFVNGVFENYQTLDGSTLFLGAFFFTIQIYGDFSGYSDIAIGCARLFGIDLMQNFKYPYFSRDIAEFWRRWHISLTTWFRDYIYIPLGGSRAGKWKSFRNTLVIFLVSGFWHGANWTFVAWGAYHALLFLPLLLLGQNRRYRDSVAENSFLPSVKELTQMGATFLLVLLGWILFRSEDISQAAVYLERMFNVSLFSAPQLVGLGFGQLLLKKCFFFTALMFIVEWIGRKQAHGLMIEDLSLPVRYVIYTVLLIIIYGFDASNPQGFIYFQF
;
A
#
# COMPACT_ATOMS: atom_id res chain seq x y z
N LEU A 1 -24.84 -16.92 10.45
CA LEU A 1 -23.40 -16.75 10.52
C LEU A 1 -22.67 -17.70 9.56
N ARG A 2 -22.78 -19.02 9.72
CA ARG A 2 -22.03 -20.01 8.91
C ARG A 2 -22.29 -19.86 7.40
N TRP A 3 -23.53 -19.67 6.98
CA TRP A 3 -23.90 -19.44 5.59
C TRP A 3 -23.37 -18.12 5.04
N GLN A 4 -23.34 -17.05 5.84
CA GLN A 4 -22.73 -15.78 5.44
C GLN A 4 -21.23 -15.95 5.18
N ASN A 5 -20.51 -16.69 6.04
CA ASN A 5 -19.09 -16.94 5.89
C ASN A 5 -18.81 -17.87 4.70
N LEU A 6 -19.61 -18.93 4.50
CA LEU A 6 -19.50 -19.83 3.33
C LEU A 6 -19.68 -19.04 2.02
N PHE A 7 -20.67 -18.14 1.97
CA PHE A 7 -20.89 -17.27 0.83
C PHE A 7 -19.66 -16.39 0.56
N VAL A 8 -19.12 -15.74 1.59
CA VAL A 8 -17.90 -14.92 1.47
C VAL A 8 -16.72 -15.74 0.97
N VAL A 9 -16.50 -16.94 1.53
CA VAL A 9 -15.43 -17.85 1.06
C VAL A 9 -15.63 -18.22 -0.41
N ALA A 10 -16.83 -18.64 -0.78
CA ALA A 10 -17.12 -19.06 -2.16
C ALA A 10 -16.87 -17.92 -3.17
N VAL A 11 -17.38 -16.71 -2.88
CA VAL A 11 -17.17 -15.54 -3.74
C VAL A 11 -15.68 -15.14 -3.79
N SER A 12 -14.98 -15.19 -2.65
CA SER A 12 -13.57 -14.85 -2.56
C SER A 12 -12.69 -15.81 -3.36
N TYR A 13 -12.96 -17.12 -3.29
CA TYR A 13 -12.22 -18.10 -4.06
C TYR A 13 -12.58 -18.07 -5.55
N LEU A 14 -13.83 -17.78 -5.89
CA LEU A 14 -14.21 -17.56 -7.29
C LEU A 14 -13.46 -16.33 -7.84
N PHE A 15 -13.45 -15.20 -7.12
CA PHE A 15 -12.74 -13.99 -7.50
C PHE A 15 -11.24 -14.23 -7.70
N TYR A 16 -10.60 -14.90 -6.74
CA TYR A 16 -9.17 -15.16 -6.80
C TYR A 16 -8.80 -16.18 -7.87
N GLY A 17 -9.60 -17.26 -7.99
CA GLY A 17 -9.41 -18.33 -8.99
C GLY A 17 -9.69 -17.91 -10.42
N TRP A 18 -10.48 -16.84 -10.62
CA TRP A 18 -10.70 -16.25 -11.94
C TRP A 18 -9.42 -15.68 -12.54
N TRP A 19 -8.52 -15.16 -11.71
CA TRP A 19 -7.22 -14.71 -12.17
C TRP A 19 -6.29 -15.88 -12.50
N ASP A 20 -6.07 -16.81 -11.54
CA ASP A 20 -5.33 -18.08 -11.77
C ASP A 20 -5.70 -19.11 -10.70
N TRP A 21 -6.40 -20.16 -11.13
CA TRP A 21 -6.88 -21.23 -10.23
C TRP A 21 -5.75 -21.99 -9.52
N ARG A 22 -4.53 -22.04 -10.09
CA ARG A 22 -3.38 -22.74 -9.51
C ARG A 22 -3.00 -22.17 -8.15
N PHE A 23 -3.13 -20.86 -7.99
CA PHE A 23 -2.80 -20.19 -6.73
C PHE A 23 -3.88 -20.34 -5.65
N LEU A 24 -5.07 -20.86 -5.98
CA LEU A 24 -6.04 -21.28 -4.96
C LEU A 24 -5.47 -22.36 -4.05
N LEU A 25 -4.70 -23.30 -4.59
CA LEU A 25 -4.07 -24.35 -3.78
C LEU A 25 -3.07 -23.77 -2.78
N LEU A 26 -2.36 -22.74 -3.17
CA LEU A 26 -1.37 -22.08 -2.31
C LEU A 26 -2.04 -21.34 -1.13
N ILE A 27 -3.08 -20.52 -1.41
CA ILE A 27 -3.80 -19.82 -0.36
C ILE A 27 -4.56 -20.79 0.56
N LEU A 28 -5.12 -21.87 0.03
CA LEU A 28 -5.73 -22.94 0.81
C LEU A 28 -4.72 -23.61 1.74
N PHE A 29 -3.55 -23.98 1.21
CA PHE A 29 -2.49 -24.63 1.97
C PHE A 29 -1.97 -23.73 3.11
N THR A 30 -1.61 -22.49 2.80
CA THR A 30 -1.10 -21.54 3.81
C THR A 30 -2.14 -21.20 4.87
N SER A 31 -3.41 -21.07 4.47
CA SER A 31 -4.53 -20.86 5.39
C SER A 31 -4.73 -22.06 6.31
N LEU A 32 -4.71 -23.28 5.78
CA LEU A 32 -4.85 -24.50 6.57
C LEU A 32 -3.70 -24.66 7.58
N CYS A 33 -2.46 -24.47 7.14
CA CYS A 33 -1.29 -24.55 8.02
C CYS A 33 -1.38 -23.51 9.16
N SER A 34 -1.80 -22.28 8.86
CA SER A 34 -1.93 -21.23 9.87
C SER A 34 -3.09 -21.48 10.84
N TYR A 35 -4.23 -21.98 10.32
CA TYR A 35 -5.35 -22.43 11.16
C TYR A 35 -4.93 -23.53 12.13
N LEU A 36 -4.32 -24.60 11.62
CA LEU A 36 -3.84 -25.72 12.45
C LEU A 36 -2.81 -25.26 13.48
N SER A 37 -1.87 -24.41 13.07
CA SER A 37 -0.88 -23.83 14.00
C SER A 37 -1.57 -23.10 15.15
N GLY A 38 -2.62 -22.30 14.91
CA GLY A 38 -3.39 -21.64 15.96
C GLY A 38 -4.03 -22.64 16.92
N VAL A 39 -4.70 -23.67 16.40
CA VAL A 39 -5.33 -24.72 17.23
C VAL A 39 -4.32 -25.47 18.08
N TYR A 40 -3.14 -25.83 17.49
CA TYR A 40 -2.08 -26.50 18.25
C TYR A 40 -1.40 -25.59 19.27
N LEU A 41 -1.24 -24.31 19.00
CA LEU A 41 -0.74 -23.32 19.96
C LEU A 41 -1.64 -23.26 21.21
N GLU A 42 -2.94 -23.29 21.03
CA GLU A 42 -3.91 -23.30 22.15
C GLU A 42 -3.86 -24.64 22.92
N LYS A 43 -3.84 -25.78 22.22
CA LYS A 43 -3.72 -27.11 22.85
C LYS A 43 -2.45 -27.25 23.69
N CYS A 44 -1.37 -26.62 23.27
CA CYS A 44 -0.08 -26.66 23.95
C CYS A 44 0.15 -25.47 24.91
N ALA A 45 -0.90 -24.83 25.40
CA ALA A 45 -0.82 -23.60 26.21
C ALA A 45 0.03 -23.76 27.49
N GLY A 46 0.23 -24.96 28.01
CA GLY A 46 1.10 -25.25 29.15
C GLY A 46 2.60 -25.38 28.82
N ASN A 47 2.98 -25.50 27.55
CA ASN A 47 4.38 -25.73 27.14
C ASN A 47 4.87 -24.64 26.18
N ARG A 48 5.51 -23.63 26.76
CA ARG A 48 6.06 -22.48 26.02
C ARG A 48 7.09 -22.85 24.96
N LEU A 49 7.88 -23.89 25.17
CA LEU A 49 8.90 -24.32 24.21
C LEU A 49 8.22 -24.89 22.94
N VAL A 50 7.21 -25.75 23.13
CA VAL A 50 6.43 -26.32 22.01
C VAL A 50 5.68 -25.20 21.27
N GLN A 51 5.03 -24.28 21.98
CA GLN A 51 4.37 -23.13 21.36
C GLN A 51 5.35 -22.29 20.50
N LYS A 52 6.57 -22.06 21.00
CA LYS A 52 7.61 -21.34 20.27
C LYS A 52 7.96 -22.03 18.94
N TRP A 53 8.14 -23.38 18.98
CA TRP A 53 8.47 -24.13 17.76
C TRP A 53 7.32 -24.20 16.76
N ILE A 54 6.06 -24.33 17.21
CA ILE A 54 4.88 -24.28 16.35
C ILE A 54 4.80 -22.91 15.67
N SER A 55 4.92 -21.82 16.45
CA SER A 55 4.87 -20.46 15.90
C SER A 55 6.01 -20.21 14.92
N ALA A 56 7.24 -20.57 15.30
CA ALA A 56 8.42 -20.41 14.44
C ALA A 56 8.31 -21.23 13.15
N GLY A 57 7.81 -22.47 13.23
CA GLY A 57 7.58 -23.31 12.05
C GLY A 57 6.58 -22.73 11.07
N ASN A 58 5.44 -22.21 11.55
CA ASN A 58 4.46 -21.56 10.68
C ASN A 58 4.98 -20.23 10.10
N ILE A 59 5.70 -19.45 10.88
CA ILE A 59 6.35 -18.22 10.39
C ILE A 59 7.36 -18.56 9.30
N LEU A 60 8.23 -19.53 9.54
CA LEU A 60 9.23 -19.95 8.57
C LEU A 60 8.57 -20.50 7.28
N LEU A 61 7.52 -21.31 7.40
CA LEU A 61 6.78 -21.84 6.25
C LEU A 61 6.24 -20.69 5.37
N ASN A 62 5.52 -19.75 5.96
CA ASN A 62 4.93 -18.63 5.22
C ASN A 62 6.00 -17.71 4.60
N LEU A 63 7.09 -17.43 5.32
CA LEU A 63 8.21 -16.65 4.81
C LEU A 63 9.01 -17.39 3.73
N SER A 64 9.16 -18.72 3.83
CA SER A 64 9.81 -19.52 2.79
C SER A 64 9.01 -19.53 1.50
N ILE A 65 7.68 -19.69 1.59
CA ILE A 65 6.81 -19.58 0.42
C ILE A 65 6.95 -18.21 -0.24
N LEU A 66 6.85 -17.14 0.54
CA LEU A 66 7.06 -15.77 0.05
C LEU A 66 8.47 -15.61 -0.55
N GLY A 67 9.48 -16.20 0.08
CA GLY A 67 10.87 -16.20 -0.37
C GLY A 67 11.06 -16.83 -1.73
N VAL A 68 10.45 -18.01 -1.95
CA VAL A 68 10.54 -18.72 -3.24
C VAL A 68 9.82 -17.95 -4.34
N PHE A 69 8.60 -17.46 -4.12
CA PHE A 69 7.82 -16.82 -5.17
C PHE A 69 8.25 -15.40 -5.49
N LYS A 70 8.77 -14.64 -4.52
CA LYS A 70 9.08 -13.21 -4.69
C LYS A 70 10.58 -12.90 -4.74
N TYR A 71 11.41 -13.66 -4.05
CA TYR A 71 12.80 -13.25 -3.80
C TYR A 71 13.84 -14.24 -4.34
N PHE A 72 13.45 -15.41 -4.85
CA PHE A 72 14.39 -16.44 -5.28
C PHE A 72 15.34 -15.93 -6.37
N ASP A 73 14.78 -15.37 -7.45
CA ASP A 73 15.58 -14.90 -8.59
C ASP A 73 16.53 -13.76 -8.18
N PHE A 74 16.07 -12.84 -7.33
CA PHE A 74 16.92 -11.77 -6.79
C PHE A 74 18.11 -12.31 -6.01
N PHE A 75 17.90 -13.28 -5.13
CA PHE A 75 19.00 -13.84 -4.32
C PHE A 75 19.97 -14.66 -5.16
N THR A 76 19.48 -15.44 -6.13
CA THR A 76 20.34 -16.24 -7.01
C THR A 76 21.19 -15.35 -7.92
N GLU A 77 20.61 -14.32 -8.53
CA GLU A 77 21.34 -13.35 -9.35
C GLU A 77 22.42 -12.64 -8.55
N ASN A 78 22.09 -12.09 -7.37
CA ASN A 78 23.08 -11.41 -6.54
C ASN A 78 24.16 -12.35 -6.02
N LEU A 79 23.83 -13.62 -5.70
CA LEU A 79 24.82 -14.63 -5.30
C LEU A 79 25.80 -14.91 -6.45
N VAL A 80 25.31 -15.13 -7.66
CA VAL A 80 26.16 -15.37 -8.83
C VAL A 80 27.06 -14.16 -9.11
N ASN A 81 26.52 -12.95 -9.03
CA ASN A 81 27.33 -11.73 -9.19
C ASN A 81 28.47 -11.66 -8.17
N VAL A 82 28.23 -12.04 -6.91
CA VAL A 82 29.29 -12.12 -5.88
C VAL A 82 30.30 -13.22 -6.21
N LEU A 83 29.85 -14.40 -6.68
CA LEU A 83 30.75 -15.51 -7.07
C LEU A 83 31.64 -15.09 -8.24
N HIS A 84 31.10 -14.43 -9.26
CA HIS A 84 31.90 -13.88 -10.37
C HIS A 84 32.96 -12.87 -9.90
N LEU A 85 32.62 -11.99 -8.96
CA LEU A 85 33.60 -11.07 -8.35
C LEU A 85 34.71 -11.78 -7.60
N LEU A 86 34.46 -12.99 -7.10
CA LEU A 86 35.45 -13.87 -6.45
C LEU A 86 36.21 -14.76 -7.44
N GLY A 87 35.94 -14.63 -8.76
CA GLY A 87 36.60 -15.40 -9.83
C GLY A 87 36.03 -16.81 -10.02
N TRP A 88 34.82 -17.08 -9.54
CA TRP A 88 34.13 -18.35 -9.72
C TRP A 88 33.11 -18.24 -10.84
N ASP A 89 33.22 -19.08 -11.88
CA ASP A 89 32.20 -19.21 -12.92
C ASP A 89 31.02 -19.97 -12.36
N ALA A 90 29.88 -19.30 -12.24
CA ALA A 90 28.63 -19.88 -11.80
C ALA A 90 27.50 -19.34 -12.66
N ASP A 91 26.64 -20.23 -13.13
CA ASP A 91 25.39 -19.86 -13.80
C ASP A 91 24.27 -19.72 -12.77
N TYR A 92 23.39 -18.73 -12.97
CA TYR A 92 22.23 -18.58 -12.09
C TYR A 92 21.03 -19.32 -12.68
N VAL A 93 20.27 -19.94 -11.75
CA VAL A 93 19.01 -20.59 -12.09
C VAL A 93 17.88 -19.62 -11.78
N THR A 94 17.13 -19.24 -12.80
CA THR A 94 15.86 -18.51 -12.63
C THR A 94 14.71 -19.50 -12.59
N LEU A 95 13.81 -19.31 -11.65
CA LEU A 95 12.58 -20.10 -11.60
C LEU A 95 11.49 -19.54 -12.52
N ASN A 96 11.58 -18.25 -12.87
CA ASN A 96 10.57 -17.54 -13.69
C ASN A 96 9.13 -17.83 -13.23
N ILE A 97 8.93 -17.89 -11.92
CA ILE A 97 7.64 -18.22 -11.33
C ILE A 97 6.75 -16.98 -11.35
N LEU A 98 5.55 -17.12 -11.89
CA LEU A 98 4.56 -16.05 -11.82
C LEU A 98 4.24 -15.75 -10.35
N LEU A 99 4.40 -14.47 -9.95
CA LEU A 99 4.12 -14.04 -8.59
C LEU A 99 2.61 -14.11 -8.30
N PRO A 100 2.16 -14.89 -7.30
CA PRO A 100 0.75 -14.91 -6.93
C PRO A 100 0.28 -13.55 -6.41
N VAL A 101 -0.76 -13.01 -7.03
CA VAL A 101 -1.34 -11.73 -6.61
C VAL A 101 -1.79 -11.81 -5.15
N GLY A 102 -1.43 -10.81 -4.36
CA GLY A 102 -1.79 -10.74 -2.94
C GLY A 102 -0.99 -11.65 -2.00
N ILE A 103 0.02 -12.43 -2.48
CA ILE A 103 0.80 -13.34 -1.62
C ILE A 103 1.39 -12.62 -0.40
N SER A 104 1.91 -11.42 -0.56
CA SER A 104 2.47 -10.62 0.53
C SER A 104 1.40 -10.22 1.56
N PHE A 105 0.17 -9.94 1.11
CA PHE A 105 -0.93 -9.50 1.97
C PHE A 105 -1.48 -10.63 2.82
N TYR A 106 -1.85 -11.77 2.21
CA TYR A 106 -2.36 -12.90 3.01
C TYR A 106 -1.29 -13.56 3.86
N THR A 107 -0.01 -13.51 3.45
CA THR A 107 1.11 -13.93 4.32
C THR A 107 1.15 -13.09 5.60
N PHE A 108 1.07 -11.76 5.50
CA PHE A 108 1.06 -10.89 6.69
C PHE A 108 -0.15 -11.12 7.59
N GLN A 109 -1.31 -11.44 7.04
CA GLN A 109 -2.48 -11.83 7.82
C GLN A 109 -2.27 -13.15 8.56
N ALA A 110 -1.77 -14.18 7.87
CA ALA A 110 -1.46 -15.48 8.45
C ALA A 110 -0.41 -15.38 9.57
N LEU A 111 0.65 -14.59 9.33
CA LEU A 111 1.68 -14.30 10.33
C LEU A 111 1.10 -13.57 11.54
N SER A 112 0.27 -12.54 11.33
CA SER A 112 -0.34 -11.79 12.42
C SER A 112 -1.19 -12.69 13.31
N TYR A 113 -2.00 -13.57 12.72
CA TYR A 113 -2.80 -14.54 13.47
C TYR A 113 -1.95 -15.45 14.35
N THR A 114 -0.94 -16.09 13.75
CA THR A 114 -0.07 -17.03 14.48
C THR A 114 0.68 -16.33 15.62
N ILE A 115 1.21 -15.13 15.38
CA ILE A 115 1.92 -14.35 16.40
C ILE A 115 0.97 -13.88 17.48
N ASP A 116 -0.22 -13.41 17.15
CA ASP A 116 -1.19 -12.90 18.13
C ASP A 116 -1.75 -14.02 19.03
N VAL A 117 -1.97 -15.24 18.46
CA VAL A 117 -2.32 -16.41 19.26
C VAL A 117 -1.16 -16.82 20.19
N TYR A 118 0.08 -16.88 19.67
CA TYR A 118 1.27 -17.19 20.47
C TYR A 118 1.50 -16.19 21.61
N GLN A 119 1.25 -14.91 21.36
CA GLN A 119 1.35 -13.84 22.36
C GLN A 119 0.16 -13.79 23.34
N GLY A 120 -0.89 -14.57 23.09
CA GLY A 120 -2.10 -14.59 23.92
C GLY A 120 -3.00 -13.35 23.73
N LYS A 121 -2.81 -12.60 22.66
CA LYS A 121 -3.67 -11.43 22.33
C LYS A 121 -5.06 -11.84 21.87
N ILE A 122 -5.15 -12.98 21.18
CA ILE A 122 -6.41 -13.60 20.75
C ILE A 122 -6.37 -15.09 21.07
N LYS A 123 -7.55 -15.70 21.24
CA LYS A 123 -7.69 -17.15 21.28
C LYS A 123 -7.68 -17.72 19.86
N ALA A 124 -7.23 -18.96 19.71
CA ALA A 124 -7.36 -19.64 18.43
C ALA A 124 -8.84 -19.81 18.06
N THR A 125 -9.17 -19.63 16.80
CA THR A 125 -10.51 -19.95 16.33
C THR A 125 -10.62 -21.42 16.00
N HIS A 126 -11.75 -22.04 16.39
CA HIS A 126 -12.11 -23.41 16.00
C HIS A 126 -13.09 -23.44 14.82
N ASP A 127 -13.56 -22.27 14.36
CA ASP A 127 -14.39 -22.15 13.16
C ASP A 127 -13.50 -21.98 11.93
N ILE A 128 -13.28 -23.09 11.23
CA ILE A 128 -12.46 -23.12 10.02
C ILE A 128 -13.03 -22.24 8.91
N VAL A 129 -14.37 -22.14 8.80
CA VAL A 129 -15.02 -21.32 7.76
C VAL A 129 -14.81 -19.84 8.04
N ALA A 130 -14.93 -19.41 9.30
CA ALA A 130 -14.64 -18.04 9.69
C ALA A 130 -13.17 -17.68 9.46
N PHE A 131 -12.24 -18.62 9.73
CA PHE A 131 -10.82 -18.40 9.48
C PHE A 131 -10.48 -18.25 8.00
N PHE A 132 -11.05 -19.12 7.16
CA PHE A 132 -10.84 -19.04 5.70
C PHE A 132 -11.47 -17.77 5.14
N ALA A 133 -12.67 -17.36 5.62
CA ALA A 133 -13.27 -16.08 5.25
C ALA A 133 -12.36 -14.90 5.64
N TYR A 134 -11.73 -14.94 6.83
CA TYR A 134 -10.79 -13.91 7.28
C TYR A 134 -9.57 -13.78 6.37
N ILE A 135 -8.92 -14.89 5.98
CA ILE A 135 -7.73 -14.84 5.14
C ILE A 135 -8.06 -14.47 3.69
N SER A 136 -9.15 -15.02 3.13
CA SER A 136 -9.46 -14.91 1.71
C SER A 136 -10.42 -13.78 1.34
N PHE A 137 -10.85 -12.94 2.28
CA PHE A 137 -11.84 -11.89 2.04
C PHE A 137 -11.48 -11.02 0.85
N PHE A 138 -12.17 -11.19 -0.27
CA PHE A 138 -11.78 -10.69 -1.59
C PHE A 138 -11.56 -9.18 -1.68
N PRO A 139 -12.31 -8.30 -0.97
CA PRO A 139 -12.09 -6.86 -1.10
C PRO A 139 -10.68 -6.42 -0.69
N GLN A 140 -10.10 -7.09 0.31
CA GLN A 140 -8.77 -6.75 0.82
C GLN A 140 -7.64 -7.64 0.26
N LEU A 141 -7.98 -8.84 -0.27
CA LEU A 141 -7.03 -9.92 -0.54
C LEU A 141 -5.87 -9.51 -1.44
N VAL A 142 -6.14 -8.69 -2.45
CA VAL A 142 -5.18 -8.35 -3.51
C VAL A 142 -4.27 -7.20 -3.12
N ALA A 143 -4.85 -6.08 -2.68
CA ALA A 143 -4.13 -4.86 -2.30
C ALA A 143 -4.93 -3.96 -1.34
N GLY A 144 -5.89 -4.53 -0.63
CA GLY A 144 -6.63 -3.81 0.41
C GLY A 144 -5.79 -3.52 1.64
N PRO A 145 -6.37 -2.92 2.68
CA PRO A 145 -5.68 -2.73 3.95
C PRO A 145 -5.19 -4.07 4.54
N ILE A 146 -3.95 -4.12 5.02
CA ILE A 146 -3.38 -5.32 5.66
C ILE A 146 -4.04 -5.49 7.03
N GLU A 147 -5.01 -6.39 7.08
CA GLU A 147 -5.81 -6.62 8.28
C GLU A 147 -5.10 -7.50 9.31
N ARG A 148 -5.49 -7.29 10.57
CA ARG A 148 -5.02 -8.10 11.69
C ARG A 148 -6.08 -9.06 12.15
N ALA A 149 -5.63 -10.21 12.66
CA ALA A 149 -6.53 -11.18 13.26
C ALA A 149 -7.34 -10.59 14.42
N THR A 150 -6.73 -9.70 15.22
CA THR A 150 -7.41 -9.01 16.34
C THR A 150 -8.55 -8.09 15.91
N HIS A 151 -8.53 -7.56 14.68
CA HIS A 151 -9.54 -6.63 14.16
C HIS A 151 -10.58 -7.33 13.26
N LEU A 152 -10.11 -8.10 12.28
CA LEU A 152 -11.02 -8.63 11.25
C LEU A 152 -11.65 -9.97 11.62
N LEU A 153 -10.90 -10.93 12.21
CA LEU A 153 -11.44 -12.26 12.54
C LEU A 153 -12.67 -12.23 13.45
N PRO A 154 -12.75 -11.38 14.51
CA PRO A 154 -13.95 -11.28 15.35
C PRO A 154 -15.22 -10.90 14.58
N GLN A 155 -15.10 -10.19 13.45
CA GLN A 155 -16.23 -9.79 12.62
C GLN A 155 -16.82 -10.97 11.84
N PHE A 156 -16.01 -12.00 11.55
CA PHE A 156 -16.47 -13.27 10.98
C PHE A 156 -17.02 -14.25 12.02
N LEU A 157 -16.77 -14.02 13.30
CA LEU A 157 -17.28 -14.82 14.40
C LEU A 157 -18.64 -14.31 14.95
N ARG A 158 -19.17 -13.21 14.41
CA ARG A 158 -20.45 -12.61 14.79
C ARG A 158 -21.40 -12.55 13.58
N PRO A 159 -22.72 -12.74 13.79
CA PRO A 159 -23.70 -12.52 12.74
C PRO A 159 -23.64 -11.07 12.24
N ARG A 160 -23.69 -10.90 10.93
CA ARG A 160 -23.72 -9.57 10.31
C ARG A 160 -25.15 -9.27 9.87
N ASN A 161 -25.64 -8.11 10.25
CA ASN A 161 -26.90 -7.57 9.79
C ASN A 161 -26.62 -6.51 8.72
N PHE A 162 -27.50 -6.43 7.74
CA PHE A 162 -27.40 -5.37 6.73
C PHE A 162 -27.75 -4.02 7.37
N ASP A 163 -26.85 -3.07 7.20
CA ASP A 163 -27.00 -1.68 7.63
C ASP A 163 -27.03 -0.79 6.40
N CYS A 164 -28.17 -0.13 6.17
CA CYS A 164 -28.40 0.68 4.99
C CYS A 164 -27.49 1.92 4.97
N ASP A 165 -27.27 2.57 6.08
CA ASP A 165 -26.45 3.79 6.17
C ASP A 165 -24.99 3.45 5.94
N LEU A 166 -24.50 2.37 6.53
CA LEU A 166 -23.15 1.86 6.30
C LEU A 166 -22.93 1.45 4.83
N ALA A 167 -23.94 0.80 4.23
CA ALA A 167 -23.88 0.39 2.82
C ALA A 167 -23.87 1.60 1.88
N LEU A 168 -24.69 2.61 2.13
CA LEU A 168 -24.72 3.84 1.34
C LEU A 168 -23.41 4.62 1.45
N ASP A 169 -22.84 4.70 2.66
CA ASP A 169 -21.52 5.30 2.86
C ASP A 169 -20.43 4.51 2.13
N GLY A 170 -20.50 3.18 2.17
CA GLY A 170 -19.61 2.29 1.41
C GLY A 170 -19.67 2.54 -0.10
N ILE A 171 -20.87 2.69 -0.68
CA ILE A 171 -21.05 3.01 -2.10
C ILE A 171 -20.44 4.37 -2.46
N ARG A 172 -20.61 5.40 -1.61
CA ARG A 172 -19.98 6.71 -1.81
C ARG A 172 -18.45 6.61 -1.77
N GLN A 173 -17.91 5.85 -0.83
CA GLN A 173 -16.47 5.62 -0.75
C GLN A 173 -15.95 4.87 -1.98
N MET A 174 -16.65 3.85 -2.46
CA MET A 174 -16.32 3.17 -3.72
C MET A 174 -16.33 4.12 -4.91
N LEU A 175 -17.35 4.98 -5.04
CA LEU A 175 -17.45 5.96 -6.12
C LEU A 175 -16.22 6.91 -6.12
N TRP A 176 -15.80 7.38 -4.94
CA TRP A 176 -14.59 8.18 -4.80
C TRP A 176 -13.32 7.38 -5.16
N GLY A 177 -13.26 6.13 -4.76
CA GLY A 177 -12.17 5.22 -5.12
C GLY A 177 -12.06 5.01 -6.63
N PHE A 178 -13.17 4.77 -7.32
CA PHE A 178 -13.19 4.66 -8.78
C PHE A 178 -12.74 5.94 -9.48
N PHE A 179 -13.18 7.12 -9.02
CA PHE A 179 -12.69 8.38 -9.56
C PHE A 179 -11.16 8.49 -9.42
N LYS A 180 -10.60 8.21 -8.25
CA LYS A 180 -9.14 8.26 -8.02
C LYS A 180 -8.38 7.26 -8.90
N LYS A 181 -8.88 6.01 -9.03
CA LYS A 181 -8.22 4.97 -9.82
C LYS A 181 -8.35 5.23 -11.32
N VAL A 182 -9.58 5.29 -11.82
CA VAL A 182 -9.85 5.25 -13.26
C VAL A 182 -9.58 6.62 -13.91
N VAL A 183 -9.94 7.72 -13.24
CA VAL A 183 -9.84 9.06 -13.84
C VAL A 183 -8.49 9.71 -13.53
N VAL A 184 -8.02 9.64 -12.30
CA VAL A 184 -6.77 10.32 -11.91
C VAL A 184 -5.56 9.44 -12.20
N ALA A 185 -5.47 8.26 -11.57
CA ALA A 185 -4.26 7.44 -11.62
C ALA A 185 -3.97 6.89 -13.02
N ASP A 186 -4.97 6.32 -13.71
CA ASP A 186 -4.76 5.70 -15.03
C ASP A 186 -4.39 6.74 -16.11
N ASN A 187 -4.97 7.94 -16.07
CA ASN A 187 -4.55 9.02 -16.97
C ASN A 187 -3.12 9.52 -16.65
N CYS A 188 -2.75 9.62 -15.36
CA CYS A 188 -1.36 9.95 -14.98
C CYS A 188 -0.38 8.86 -15.42
N ALA A 189 -0.77 7.58 -15.32
CA ALA A 189 0.08 6.45 -15.71
C ALA A 189 0.50 6.50 -17.18
N LEU A 190 -0.41 6.90 -18.09
CA LEU A 190 -0.07 7.06 -19.50
C LEU A 190 1.07 8.06 -19.69
N PHE A 191 1.01 9.21 -19.02
CA PHE A 191 2.07 10.22 -19.08
C PHE A 191 3.38 9.71 -18.45
N VAL A 192 3.29 9.14 -17.26
CA VAL A 192 4.42 8.65 -16.48
C VAL A 192 5.19 7.58 -17.23
N ASN A 193 4.51 6.59 -17.80
CA ASN A 193 5.17 5.50 -18.53
C ASN A 193 6.00 6.06 -19.70
N GLY A 194 5.43 6.95 -20.52
CA GLY A 194 6.15 7.56 -21.61
C GLY A 194 7.38 8.39 -21.16
N VAL A 195 7.28 9.07 -20.01
CA VAL A 195 8.41 9.84 -19.46
C VAL A 195 9.51 8.91 -18.94
N PHE A 196 9.17 7.86 -18.18
CA PHE A 196 10.15 6.94 -17.62
C PHE A 196 10.81 6.05 -18.69
N GLU A 197 10.10 5.69 -19.76
CA GLU A 197 10.65 4.96 -20.92
C GLU A 197 11.65 5.80 -21.72
N ASN A 198 11.43 7.12 -21.79
CA ASN A 198 12.26 8.04 -22.62
C ASN A 198 13.14 8.98 -21.79
N TYR A 199 13.40 8.66 -20.51
CA TYR A 199 14.07 9.54 -19.55
C TYR A 199 15.46 10.03 -20.02
N GLN A 200 16.15 9.27 -20.87
CA GLN A 200 17.50 9.61 -21.37
C GLN A 200 17.51 10.78 -22.37
N THR A 201 16.39 11.08 -23.01
CA THR A 201 16.29 12.09 -24.07
C THR A 201 15.52 13.33 -23.66
N LEU A 202 14.71 13.23 -22.60
CA LEU A 202 13.83 14.30 -22.15
C LEU A 202 14.55 15.38 -21.33
N ASP A 203 14.00 16.59 -21.34
CA ASP A 203 14.48 17.71 -20.54
C ASP A 203 14.08 17.59 -19.06
N GLY A 204 14.76 18.36 -18.18
CA GLY A 204 14.53 18.31 -16.73
C GLY A 204 13.12 18.70 -16.31
N SER A 205 12.47 19.63 -17.02
CA SER A 205 11.09 20.03 -16.70
C SER A 205 10.08 18.91 -17.01
N THR A 206 10.27 18.16 -18.10
CA THR A 206 9.43 17.00 -18.43
C THR A 206 9.65 15.86 -17.46
N LEU A 207 10.90 15.61 -17.04
CA LEU A 207 11.23 14.64 -16.02
C LEU A 207 10.59 15.02 -14.66
N PHE A 208 10.67 16.29 -14.27
CA PHE A 208 9.99 16.76 -13.06
C PHE A 208 8.46 16.51 -13.10
N LEU A 209 7.82 16.80 -14.24
CA LEU A 209 6.39 16.49 -14.42
C LEU A 209 6.12 14.99 -14.37
N GLY A 210 7.00 14.15 -14.93
CA GLY A 210 6.90 12.69 -14.81
C GLY A 210 6.93 12.22 -13.36
N ALA A 211 7.89 12.71 -12.57
CA ALA A 211 7.98 12.42 -11.13
C ALA A 211 6.78 12.97 -10.34
N PHE A 212 6.29 14.17 -10.69
CA PHE A 212 5.09 14.75 -10.10
C PHE A 212 3.86 13.89 -10.36
N PHE A 213 3.60 13.53 -11.62
CA PHE A 213 2.44 12.70 -11.94
C PHE A 213 2.59 11.26 -11.48
N PHE A 214 3.80 10.71 -11.34
CA PHE A 214 3.99 9.44 -10.67
C PHE A 214 3.60 9.50 -9.19
N THR A 215 3.94 10.61 -8.51
CA THR A 215 3.50 10.85 -7.13
C THR A 215 1.97 10.85 -7.00
N ILE A 216 1.27 11.41 -7.98
CA ILE A 216 -0.20 11.41 -8.04
C ILE A 216 -0.74 10.02 -8.40
N GLN A 217 -0.14 9.36 -9.40
CA GLN A 217 -0.52 8.03 -9.85
C GLN A 217 -0.49 7.01 -8.72
N ILE A 218 0.63 6.87 -8.01
CA ILE A 218 0.78 5.88 -6.94
C ILE A 218 -0.20 6.13 -5.79
N TYR A 219 -0.49 7.39 -5.49
CA TYR A 219 -1.50 7.74 -4.48
C TYR A 219 -2.92 7.46 -4.98
N GLY A 220 -3.28 7.93 -6.17
CA GLY A 220 -4.61 7.75 -6.74
C GLY A 220 -4.94 6.27 -6.95
N ASP A 221 -3.98 5.48 -7.46
CA ASP A 221 -4.13 4.05 -7.68
C ASP A 221 -4.36 3.29 -6.37
N PHE A 222 -3.45 3.45 -5.41
CA PHE A 222 -3.50 2.66 -4.18
C PHE A 222 -4.55 3.16 -3.19
N SER A 223 -4.72 4.47 -3.02
CA SER A 223 -5.80 4.99 -2.16
C SER A 223 -7.18 4.75 -2.79
N GLY A 224 -7.28 4.80 -4.13
CA GLY A 224 -8.50 4.47 -4.86
C GLY A 224 -8.91 3.02 -4.65
N TYR A 225 -7.97 2.08 -4.82
CA TYR A 225 -8.22 0.68 -4.51
C TYR A 225 -8.61 0.47 -3.04
N SER A 226 -7.91 1.11 -2.10
CA SER A 226 -8.24 1.00 -0.68
C SER A 226 -9.65 1.50 -0.36
N ASP A 227 -10.09 2.60 -0.97
CA ASP A 227 -11.45 3.12 -0.80
C ASP A 227 -12.51 2.16 -1.41
N ILE A 228 -12.24 1.57 -2.57
CA ILE A 228 -13.11 0.56 -3.17
C ILE A 228 -13.21 -0.66 -2.24
N ALA A 229 -12.08 -1.13 -1.72
CA ALA A 229 -12.03 -2.29 -0.82
C ALA A 229 -12.80 -2.06 0.49
N ILE A 230 -12.60 -0.91 1.14
CA ILE A 230 -13.29 -0.53 2.37
C ILE A 230 -14.78 -0.36 2.12
N GLY A 231 -15.16 0.36 1.05
CA GLY A 231 -16.55 0.57 0.69
C GLY A 231 -17.26 -0.76 0.35
N CYS A 232 -16.62 -1.63 -0.41
CA CYS A 232 -17.13 -2.97 -0.70
C CYS A 232 -17.31 -3.82 0.57
N ALA A 233 -16.35 -3.79 1.48
CA ALA A 233 -16.46 -4.53 2.75
C ALA A 233 -17.65 -4.08 3.59
N ARG A 234 -17.98 -2.78 3.59
CA ARG A 234 -19.14 -2.21 4.28
C ARG A 234 -20.47 -2.77 3.77
N LEU A 235 -20.57 -3.14 2.48
CA LEU A 235 -21.76 -3.82 1.93
C LEU A 235 -21.99 -5.20 2.56
N PHE A 236 -20.93 -5.84 3.05
CA PHE A 236 -20.98 -7.11 3.80
C PHE A 236 -21.09 -6.92 5.30
N GLY A 237 -21.23 -5.68 5.80
CA GLY A 237 -21.24 -5.37 7.23
C GLY A 237 -19.86 -5.61 7.89
N ILE A 238 -18.77 -5.44 7.13
CA ILE A 238 -17.40 -5.63 7.58
C ILE A 238 -16.66 -4.29 7.52
N ASP A 239 -16.00 -3.95 8.62
CA ASP A 239 -15.16 -2.77 8.74
C ASP A 239 -13.70 -3.15 8.50
N LEU A 240 -13.04 -2.49 7.55
CA LEU A 240 -11.62 -2.61 7.27
C LEU A 240 -10.85 -1.38 7.77
N MET A 241 -9.59 -1.60 8.11
CA MET A 241 -8.70 -0.52 8.55
C MET A 241 -8.51 0.53 7.45
N GLN A 242 -8.43 1.79 7.84
CA GLN A 242 -8.06 2.86 6.92
C GLN A 242 -6.59 2.72 6.50
N ASN A 243 -6.31 2.88 5.21
CA ASN A 243 -4.97 2.75 4.66
C ASN A 243 -4.31 4.11 4.35
N PHE A 244 -5.11 5.13 4.02
CA PHE A 244 -4.64 6.48 3.70
C PHE A 244 -5.47 7.54 4.43
N LYS A 245 -4.80 8.60 4.89
CA LYS A 245 -5.45 9.76 5.50
C LYS A 245 -4.83 11.05 4.97
N TYR A 246 -5.09 11.34 3.68
CA TYR A 246 -4.63 12.56 3.00
C TYR A 246 -3.12 12.83 3.18
N PRO A 247 -2.24 11.90 2.79
CA PRO A 247 -0.81 11.92 3.14
C PRO A 247 -0.05 13.10 2.55
N TYR A 248 -0.47 13.65 1.42
CA TYR A 248 0.23 14.77 0.78
C TYR A 248 -0.04 16.13 1.43
N PHE A 249 -0.92 16.19 2.43
CA PHE A 249 -1.09 17.35 3.29
C PHE A 249 -0.20 17.30 4.56
N SER A 250 0.79 16.42 4.58
CA SER A 250 1.70 16.25 5.72
C SER A 250 2.74 17.37 5.80
N ARG A 251 2.99 17.87 7.03
CA ARG A 251 3.93 18.95 7.35
C ARG A 251 5.36 18.46 7.60
N ASP A 252 5.54 17.16 7.80
CA ASP A 252 6.84 16.50 7.89
C ASP A 252 6.75 15.03 7.49
N ILE A 253 7.92 14.37 7.30
CA ILE A 253 8.02 12.97 6.90
C ILE A 253 7.42 12.02 7.95
N ALA A 254 7.46 12.36 9.24
CA ALA A 254 6.87 11.51 10.26
C ALA A 254 5.34 11.58 10.23
N GLU A 255 4.76 12.73 9.92
CA GLU A 255 3.32 12.87 9.66
C GLU A 255 2.93 12.12 8.38
N PHE A 256 3.73 12.21 7.29
CA PHE A 256 3.50 11.48 6.05
C PHE A 256 3.38 9.98 6.30
N TRP A 257 4.31 9.35 7.01
CA TRP A 257 4.28 7.91 7.31
C TRP A 257 3.17 7.49 8.28
N ARG A 258 2.59 8.41 9.03
CA ARG A 258 1.37 8.14 9.83
C ARG A 258 0.10 8.16 9.01
N ARG A 259 0.15 8.73 7.78
CA ARG A 259 -0.99 8.93 6.87
C ARG A 259 -0.91 8.09 5.59
N TRP A 260 0.28 7.57 5.29
CA TRP A 260 0.57 6.72 4.13
C TRP A 260 0.64 5.26 4.55
N HIS A 261 -0.11 4.37 3.83
CA HIS A 261 -0.12 2.92 4.03
C HIS A 261 -0.17 2.51 5.51
N ILE A 262 -1.16 3.05 6.22
CA ILE A 262 -1.29 2.99 7.69
C ILE A 262 -1.31 1.55 8.18
N SER A 263 -2.00 0.65 7.47
CA SER A 263 -2.09 -0.76 7.83
C SER A 263 -0.72 -1.45 7.82
N LEU A 264 0.12 -1.23 6.80
CA LEU A 264 1.48 -1.76 6.69
C LEU A 264 2.40 -1.13 7.75
N THR A 265 2.41 0.20 7.85
CA THR A 265 3.26 0.94 8.80
C THR A 265 2.99 0.48 10.23
N THR A 266 1.72 0.30 10.58
CA THR A 266 1.34 -0.18 11.91
C THR A 266 1.62 -1.69 12.07
N TRP A 267 1.55 -2.50 11.00
CA TRP A 267 1.96 -3.90 11.04
C TRP A 267 3.45 -4.04 11.38
N PHE A 268 4.33 -3.32 10.68
CA PHE A 268 5.77 -3.33 10.98
C PHE A 268 6.07 -2.80 12.37
N ARG A 269 5.34 -1.78 12.85
CA ARG A 269 5.48 -1.31 14.22
C ARG A 269 5.19 -2.42 15.24
N ASP A 270 4.08 -3.15 15.06
CA ASP A 270 3.58 -4.07 16.09
C ASP A 270 4.29 -5.43 16.06
N TYR A 271 4.73 -5.89 14.88
CA TYR A 271 5.35 -7.22 14.73
C TYR A 271 6.87 -7.19 14.53
N ILE A 272 7.47 -6.04 14.27
CA ILE A 272 8.92 -5.90 14.13
C ILE A 272 9.47 -4.88 15.15
N TYR A 273 8.99 -3.62 15.13
CA TYR A 273 9.58 -2.56 15.96
C TYR A 273 9.44 -2.81 17.46
N ILE A 274 8.23 -3.13 17.92
CA ILE A 274 7.96 -3.39 19.33
C ILE A 274 8.72 -4.63 19.83
N PRO A 275 8.72 -5.79 19.13
CA PRO A 275 9.53 -6.94 19.53
C PRO A 275 11.05 -6.69 19.58
N LEU A 276 11.59 -5.83 18.72
CA LEU A 276 13.00 -5.39 18.75
C LEU A 276 13.33 -4.44 19.92
N GLY A 277 12.35 -4.15 20.80
CA GLY A 277 12.48 -3.31 21.99
C GLY A 277 11.83 -1.92 21.84
N GLY A 278 11.29 -1.57 20.66
CA GLY A 278 10.57 -0.32 20.44
C GLY A 278 11.39 0.92 20.81
N SER A 279 10.69 1.98 21.25
CA SER A 279 11.32 3.24 21.70
C SER A 279 11.79 3.21 23.17
N ARG A 280 11.39 2.19 23.95
CA ARG A 280 11.74 2.09 25.37
C ARG A 280 13.19 1.62 25.60
N ALA A 281 13.81 1.04 24.59
CA ALA A 281 15.14 0.44 24.68
C ALA A 281 16.31 1.44 24.51
N GLY A 282 16.02 2.76 24.50
CA GLY A 282 17.01 3.81 24.33
C GLY A 282 17.15 4.33 22.89
N LYS A 283 17.79 5.51 22.72
CA LYS A 283 17.86 6.24 21.43
C LYS A 283 18.54 5.40 20.32
N TRP A 284 19.66 4.73 20.62
CA TRP A 284 20.39 3.92 19.64
C TRP A 284 19.61 2.70 19.15
N LYS A 285 18.90 2.01 20.05
CA LYS A 285 18.03 0.90 19.64
C LYS A 285 16.84 1.38 18.84
N SER A 286 16.26 2.55 19.20
CA SER A 286 15.20 3.16 18.41
C SER A 286 15.67 3.55 17.01
N PHE A 287 16.88 4.11 16.88
CA PHE A 287 17.52 4.41 15.60
C PHE A 287 17.67 3.14 14.75
N ARG A 288 18.35 2.11 15.28
CA ARG A 288 18.51 0.82 14.59
C ARG A 288 17.16 0.21 14.17
N ASN A 289 16.21 0.15 15.10
CA ASN A 289 14.91 -0.46 14.83
C ASN A 289 14.14 0.30 13.73
N THR A 290 14.24 1.63 13.70
CA THR A 290 13.65 2.46 12.65
C THR A 290 14.31 2.19 11.30
N LEU A 291 15.64 2.13 11.25
CA LEU A 291 16.38 1.79 10.03
C LEU A 291 15.97 0.40 9.50
N VAL A 292 15.93 -0.60 10.39
CA VAL A 292 15.50 -1.96 10.04
C VAL A 292 14.09 -1.97 9.44
N ILE A 293 13.13 -1.24 10.03
CA ILE A 293 11.76 -1.19 9.50
C ILE A 293 11.73 -0.61 8.09
N PHE A 294 12.40 0.51 7.86
CA PHE A 294 12.39 1.14 6.54
C PHE A 294 13.06 0.27 5.47
N LEU A 295 14.19 -0.37 5.80
CA LEU A 295 14.86 -1.31 4.89
C LEU A 295 14.00 -2.53 4.58
N VAL A 296 13.42 -3.15 5.62
CA VAL A 296 12.50 -4.30 5.46
C VAL A 296 11.25 -3.89 4.70
N SER A 297 10.70 -2.69 4.93
CA SER A 297 9.56 -2.17 4.19
C SER A 297 9.90 -1.96 2.71
N GLY A 298 11.07 -1.40 2.42
CA GLY A 298 11.54 -1.26 1.05
C GLY A 298 11.65 -2.62 0.37
N PHE A 299 12.39 -3.56 0.96
CA PHE A 299 12.56 -4.91 0.42
C PHE A 299 11.24 -5.67 0.26
N TRP A 300 10.26 -5.44 1.13
CA TRP A 300 8.93 -6.04 1.02
C TRP A 300 8.17 -5.57 -0.23
N HIS A 301 8.36 -4.32 -0.69
CA HIS A 301 7.72 -3.81 -1.90
C HIS A 301 8.20 -4.56 -3.14
N GLY A 302 9.50 -4.82 -3.27
CA GLY A 302 10.02 -5.54 -4.42
C GLY A 302 11.43 -6.08 -4.22
N ALA A 303 11.75 -7.15 -4.94
CA ALA A 303 13.06 -7.78 -4.97
C ALA A 303 14.02 -6.99 -5.88
N ASN A 304 14.30 -5.73 -5.51
CA ASN A 304 15.19 -4.85 -6.27
C ASN A 304 15.90 -3.89 -5.30
N TRP A 305 17.13 -3.52 -5.64
CA TRP A 305 17.93 -2.56 -4.87
C TRP A 305 17.34 -1.15 -4.83
N THR A 306 16.54 -0.78 -5.82
CA THR A 306 15.83 0.52 -5.83
C THR A 306 14.86 0.65 -4.66
N PHE A 307 14.15 -0.42 -4.29
CA PHE A 307 13.26 -0.43 -3.12
C PHE A 307 14.02 -0.39 -1.81
N VAL A 308 15.19 -1.06 -1.73
CA VAL A 308 16.07 -0.96 -0.56
C VAL A 308 16.61 0.46 -0.40
N ALA A 309 17.04 1.08 -1.51
CA ALA A 309 17.49 2.48 -1.54
C ALA A 309 16.38 3.45 -1.16
N TRP A 310 15.14 3.23 -1.65
CA TRP A 310 13.95 3.98 -1.24
C TRP A 310 13.69 3.87 0.26
N GLY A 311 13.79 2.67 0.83
CA GLY A 311 13.66 2.46 2.27
C GLY A 311 14.76 3.19 3.06
N ALA A 312 16.03 3.11 2.61
CA ALA A 312 17.14 3.83 3.21
C ALA A 312 16.94 5.34 3.15
N TYR A 313 16.51 5.88 2.00
CA TYR A 313 16.19 7.29 1.80
C TYR A 313 15.15 7.79 2.83
N HIS A 314 14.04 7.10 2.96
CA HIS A 314 13.00 7.48 3.92
C HIS A 314 13.44 7.32 5.38
N ALA A 315 14.30 6.33 5.68
CA ALA A 315 14.93 6.23 7.00
C ALA A 315 15.78 7.46 7.30
N LEU A 316 16.63 7.89 6.36
CA LEU A 316 17.49 9.07 6.51
C LEU A 316 16.67 10.36 6.73
N LEU A 317 15.51 10.49 6.10
CA LEU A 317 14.61 11.63 6.31
C LEU A 317 13.88 11.56 7.66
N PHE A 318 13.54 10.36 8.15
CA PHE A 318 12.79 10.16 9.38
C PHE A 318 13.68 10.24 10.63
N LEU A 319 14.89 9.73 10.56
CA LEU A 319 15.80 9.59 11.72
C LEU A 319 16.13 10.90 12.42
N PRO A 320 16.38 12.06 11.75
CA PRO A 320 16.58 13.33 12.42
C PRO A 320 15.39 13.73 13.29
N LEU A 321 14.17 13.54 12.80
CA LEU A 321 12.95 13.85 13.57
C LEU A 321 12.82 12.95 14.81
N LEU A 322 13.19 11.68 14.67
CA LEU A 322 13.20 10.72 15.79
C LEU A 322 14.24 11.12 16.86
N LEU A 323 15.46 11.44 16.45
CA LEU A 323 16.57 11.78 17.37
C LEU A 323 16.30 13.09 18.13
N LEU A 324 15.64 14.05 17.46
CA LEU A 324 15.23 15.33 18.06
C LEU A 324 13.92 15.23 18.86
N GLY A 325 13.26 14.05 18.87
CA GLY A 325 11.98 13.86 19.57
C GLY A 325 10.80 14.58 18.90
N GLN A 326 10.96 15.01 17.65
CA GLN A 326 9.94 15.77 16.89
C GLN A 326 9.03 14.88 16.04
N ASN A 327 9.31 13.60 15.95
CA ASN A 327 8.55 12.65 15.12
C ASN A 327 7.06 12.46 15.55
N ARG A 328 6.62 13.09 16.63
CA ARG A 328 5.23 13.08 17.13
C ARG A 328 4.62 14.49 17.21
N ARG A 329 5.24 15.46 16.57
CA ARG A 329 4.84 16.89 16.66
C ARG A 329 3.45 17.14 16.08
N TYR A 330 3.15 16.61 14.89
CA TYR A 330 1.90 16.82 14.18
C TYR A 330 1.01 15.58 14.28
N ARG A 331 -0.05 15.65 15.10
CA ARG A 331 -1.04 14.56 15.26
C ARG A 331 -2.44 14.96 14.80
N ASP A 332 -2.69 16.24 14.75
CA ASP A 332 -3.90 16.93 14.31
C ASP A 332 -3.97 17.04 12.78
N SER A 333 -5.11 17.42 12.27
CA SER A 333 -5.27 17.74 10.84
C SER A 333 -4.60 19.09 10.54
N VAL A 334 -4.06 19.22 9.32
CA VAL A 334 -3.55 20.50 8.84
C VAL A 334 -4.69 21.52 8.79
N ALA A 335 -4.41 22.80 9.11
CA ALA A 335 -5.39 23.86 9.18
C ALA A 335 -6.64 23.46 10.02
N GLU A 336 -6.41 22.89 11.21
CA GLU A 336 -7.50 22.32 12.02
C GLU A 336 -8.56 23.33 12.41
N ASN A 337 -8.15 24.57 12.70
CA ASN A 337 -9.03 25.66 13.14
C ASN A 337 -9.31 26.69 12.05
N SER A 338 -8.89 26.42 10.80
CA SER A 338 -9.07 27.35 9.69
C SER A 338 -9.38 26.59 8.40
N PHE A 339 -9.95 27.27 7.40
CA PHE A 339 -10.17 26.68 6.10
C PHE A 339 -8.87 26.59 5.28
N LEU A 340 -8.04 27.65 5.32
CA LEU A 340 -6.76 27.72 4.61
C LEU A 340 -5.59 27.41 5.56
N PRO A 341 -4.54 26.74 5.06
CA PRO A 341 -3.33 26.51 5.82
C PRO A 341 -2.59 27.82 6.04
N SER A 342 -1.87 27.95 7.14
CA SER A 342 -0.91 29.04 7.32
C SER A 342 0.22 28.95 6.29
N VAL A 343 0.88 30.07 5.99
CA VAL A 343 2.05 30.09 5.09
C VAL A 343 3.11 29.09 5.54
N LYS A 344 3.32 28.96 6.84
CA LYS A 344 4.23 27.98 7.43
C LYS A 344 3.80 26.54 7.13
N GLU A 345 2.53 26.20 7.30
CA GLU A 345 2.03 24.85 6.97
C GLU A 345 2.15 24.57 5.48
N LEU A 346 1.83 25.57 4.63
CA LEU A 346 1.94 25.43 3.18
C LEU A 346 3.39 25.16 2.74
N THR A 347 4.37 25.89 3.28
CA THR A 347 5.79 25.64 2.97
C THR A 347 6.27 24.28 3.48
N GLN A 348 5.81 23.85 4.65
CA GLN A 348 6.11 22.53 5.21
C GLN A 348 5.51 21.39 4.36
N MET A 349 4.25 21.54 3.96
CA MET A 349 3.59 20.59 3.06
C MET A 349 4.32 20.48 1.72
N GLY A 350 4.66 21.61 1.10
CA GLY A 350 5.41 21.65 -0.17
C GLY A 350 6.78 21.00 -0.05
N ALA A 351 7.53 21.30 1.01
CA ALA A 351 8.83 20.70 1.26
C ALA A 351 8.72 19.18 1.49
N THR A 352 7.75 18.71 2.29
CA THR A 352 7.50 17.30 2.53
C THR A 352 7.09 16.58 1.24
N PHE A 353 6.21 17.19 0.44
CA PHE A 353 5.78 16.65 -0.85
C PHE A 353 6.97 16.47 -1.81
N LEU A 354 7.85 17.48 -1.94
CA LEU A 354 9.04 17.38 -2.78
C LEU A 354 10.02 16.30 -2.32
N LEU A 355 10.25 16.16 -1.00
CA LEU A 355 11.07 15.07 -0.47
C LEU A 355 10.47 13.69 -0.78
N VAL A 356 9.16 13.55 -0.65
CA VAL A 356 8.46 12.30 -0.98
C VAL A 356 8.50 12.02 -2.49
N LEU A 357 8.34 13.05 -3.32
CA LEU A 357 8.46 12.95 -4.78
C LEU A 357 9.83 12.39 -5.21
N LEU A 358 10.92 12.90 -4.60
CA LEU A 358 12.26 12.36 -4.88
C LEU A 358 12.39 10.88 -4.49
N GLY A 359 11.79 10.49 -3.37
CA GLY A 359 11.72 9.08 -2.98
C GLY A 359 10.96 8.22 -4.00
N TRP A 360 9.89 8.74 -4.60
CA TRP A 360 9.13 8.01 -5.60
C TRP A 360 9.88 7.78 -6.91
N ILE A 361 10.88 8.59 -7.26
CA ILE A 361 11.76 8.32 -8.41
C ILE A 361 12.54 7.02 -8.20
N LEU A 362 13.11 6.81 -7.00
CA LEU A 362 13.75 5.53 -6.65
C LEU A 362 12.77 4.34 -6.74
N PHE A 363 11.55 4.54 -6.27
CA PHE A 363 10.52 3.50 -6.26
C PHE A 363 10.08 3.08 -7.67
N ARG A 364 10.02 4.01 -8.64
CA ARG A 364 9.56 3.76 -10.02
C ARG A 364 10.66 3.23 -10.92
N SER A 365 11.91 3.53 -10.62
CA SER A 365 13.05 3.15 -11.46
C SER A 365 13.29 1.66 -11.47
N GLU A 366 13.69 1.13 -12.62
CA GLU A 366 13.99 -0.29 -12.83
C GLU A 366 15.28 -0.69 -12.10
N ASP A 367 16.27 0.22 -12.05
CA ASP A 367 17.52 0.02 -11.36
C ASP A 367 18.06 1.34 -10.78
N ILE A 368 19.12 1.26 -9.98
CA ILE A 368 19.77 2.42 -9.34
C ILE A 368 20.38 3.38 -10.36
N SER A 369 20.88 2.86 -11.49
CA SER A 369 21.48 3.68 -12.54
C SER A 369 20.43 4.56 -13.21
N GLN A 370 19.26 4.00 -13.53
CA GLN A 370 18.12 4.77 -14.06
C GLN A 370 17.72 5.88 -13.10
N ALA A 371 17.58 5.56 -11.80
CA ALA A 371 17.23 6.56 -10.79
C ALA A 371 18.28 7.69 -10.72
N ALA A 372 19.57 7.36 -10.76
CA ALA A 372 20.64 8.33 -10.70
C ALA A 372 20.64 9.24 -11.93
N VAL A 373 20.55 8.66 -13.15
CA VAL A 373 20.50 9.43 -14.40
C VAL A 373 19.25 10.30 -14.48
N TYR A 374 18.10 9.76 -14.03
CA TYR A 374 16.84 10.52 -13.98
C TYR A 374 16.99 11.77 -13.11
N LEU A 375 17.56 11.62 -11.90
CA LEU A 375 17.80 12.74 -10.97
C LEU A 375 18.81 13.74 -11.53
N GLU A 376 19.94 13.28 -12.08
CA GLU A 376 20.95 14.15 -12.69
C GLU A 376 20.36 15.00 -13.81
N ARG A 377 19.61 14.38 -14.71
CA ARG A 377 18.97 15.08 -15.82
C ARG A 377 17.84 16.01 -15.37
N MET A 378 17.06 15.59 -14.39
CA MET A 378 15.97 16.40 -13.84
C MET A 378 16.49 17.70 -13.22
N PHE A 379 17.65 17.69 -12.56
CA PHE A 379 18.22 18.86 -11.89
C PHE A 379 19.23 19.66 -12.74
N ASN A 380 19.24 19.47 -14.05
CA ASN A 380 20.06 20.30 -14.93
C ASN A 380 19.34 21.62 -15.31
N VAL A 381 20.01 22.47 -16.10
CA VAL A 381 19.49 23.79 -16.52
C VAL A 381 18.13 23.68 -17.25
N SER A 382 17.87 22.54 -17.93
CA SER A 382 16.62 22.32 -18.66
C SER A 382 15.40 22.12 -17.75
N LEU A 383 15.56 22.04 -16.42
CA LEU A 383 14.45 22.10 -15.47
C LEU A 383 13.61 23.37 -15.64
N PHE A 384 14.21 24.45 -16.08
CA PHE A 384 13.56 25.76 -16.28
C PHE A 384 13.10 25.99 -17.73
N SER A 385 13.24 25.01 -18.62
CA SER A 385 12.71 25.06 -19.99
C SER A 385 11.22 24.70 -20.05
N ALA A 386 10.58 24.97 -21.18
CA ALA A 386 9.22 24.47 -21.43
C ALA A 386 9.25 22.95 -21.60
N PRO A 387 8.29 22.20 -21.01
CA PRO A 387 8.27 20.75 -21.11
C PRO A 387 8.13 20.26 -22.56
N GLN A 388 8.94 19.28 -22.93
CA GLN A 388 8.90 18.64 -24.26
C GLN A 388 7.81 17.55 -24.25
N LEU A 389 6.72 17.81 -24.96
CA LEU A 389 5.60 16.86 -25.10
C LEU A 389 5.61 16.14 -26.45
N VAL A 390 6.44 16.61 -27.39
CA VAL A 390 6.56 16.05 -28.75
C VAL A 390 7.36 14.75 -28.67
N GLY A 391 6.82 13.68 -29.26
CA GLY A 391 7.48 12.36 -29.27
C GLY A 391 7.03 11.40 -28.15
N LEU A 392 6.27 11.85 -27.17
CA LEU A 392 5.77 11.01 -26.07
C LEU A 392 4.47 10.26 -26.39
N GLY A 393 3.95 10.37 -27.63
CA GLY A 393 2.73 9.67 -28.06
C GLY A 393 1.41 10.23 -27.51
N PHE A 394 1.46 11.28 -26.68
CA PHE A 394 0.28 11.93 -26.12
C PHE A 394 0.32 13.45 -26.26
N GLY A 395 -0.84 14.02 -26.61
CA GLY A 395 -0.97 15.46 -26.83
C GLY A 395 -1.12 16.26 -25.53
N GLN A 396 -1.08 17.59 -25.68
CA GLN A 396 -1.33 18.55 -24.59
C GLN A 396 -2.65 18.30 -23.85
N LEU A 397 -3.62 17.61 -24.49
CA LEU A 397 -4.91 17.30 -23.87
C LEU A 397 -4.76 16.35 -22.68
N LEU A 398 -3.91 15.32 -22.78
CA LEU A 398 -3.66 14.40 -21.66
C LEU A 398 -3.07 15.16 -20.46
N LEU A 399 -2.08 16.02 -20.70
CA LEU A 399 -1.47 16.82 -19.65
C LEU A 399 -2.50 17.72 -18.92
N LYS A 400 -3.37 18.37 -19.71
CA LYS A 400 -4.46 19.19 -19.16
C LYS A 400 -5.44 18.36 -18.33
N LYS A 401 -5.79 17.15 -18.79
CA LYS A 401 -6.63 16.21 -18.01
C LYS A 401 -5.96 15.84 -16.69
N CYS A 402 -4.68 15.45 -16.73
CA CYS A 402 -3.94 15.08 -15.51
C CYS A 402 -3.93 16.22 -14.48
N PHE A 403 -3.65 17.46 -14.90
CA PHE A 403 -3.69 18.61 -14.00
C PHE A 403 -5.09 18.89 -13.46
N PHE A 404 -6.11 18.88 -14.32
CA PHE A 404 -7.49 19.18 -13.94
C PHE A 404 -8.01 18.17 -12.91
N PHE A 405 -7.87 16.86 -13.17
CA PHE A 405 -8.39 15.83 -12.28
C PHE A 405 -7.57 15.70 -11.00
N THR A 406 -6.26 15.93 -11.07
CA THR A 406 -5.42 16.05 -9.87
C THR A 406 -5.87 17.21 -8.98
N ALA A 407 -6.09 18.37 -9.56
CA ALA A 407 -6.58 19.54 -8.81
C ALA A 407 -7.97 19.27 -8.19
N LEU A 408 -8.89 18.67 -8.95
CA LEU A 408 -10.20 18.29 -8.43
C LEU A 408 -10.10 17.30 -7.27
N MET A 409 -9.26 16.28 -7.39
CA MET A 409 -9.00 15.32 -6.30
C MET A 409 -8.51 16.04 -5.04
N PHE A 410 -7.49 16.88 -5.16
CA PHE A 410 -6.94 17.60 -4.00
C PHE A 410 -7.92 18.60 -3.39
N ILE A 411 -8.76 19.28 -4.18
CA ILE A 411 -9.80 20.17 -3.68
C ILE A 411 -10.81 19.40 -2.83
N VAL A 412 -11.33 18.28 -3.34
CA VAL A 412 -12.27 17.44 -2.59
C VAL A 412 -11.63 16.87 -1.32
N GLU A 413 -10.40 16.38 -1.40
CA GLU A 413 -9.67 15.86 -0.24
C GLU A 413 -9.32 16.95 0.78
N TRP A 414 -9.05 18.17 0.32
CA TRP A 414 -8.83 19.30 1.22
C TRP A 414 -10.09 19.65 2.01
N ILE A 415 -11.23 19.68 1.34
CA ILE A 415 -12.53 19.92 2.00
C ILE A 415 -12.82 18.79 2.99
N GLY A 416 -12.63 17.52 2.58
CA GLY A 416 -12.85 16.32 3.38
C GLY A 416 -11.72 15.92 4.33
N ARG A 417 -10.66 16.75 4.52
CA ARG A 417 -9.43 16.37 5.25
C ARG A 417 -9.60 15.93 6.70
N LYS A 418 -10.74 16.23 7.30
CA LYS A 418 -11.11 15.82 8.66
C LYS A 418 -11.98 14.58 8.70
N GLN A 419 -12.50 14.15 7.54
CA GLN A 419 -13.41 13.02 7.37
C GLN A 419 -12.66 11.74 7.00
N ALA A 420 -13.34 10.60 7.00
CA ALA A 420 -12.76 9.32 6.65
C ALA A 420 -12.48 9.21 5.14
N HIS A 421 -13.33 9.78 4.28
CA HIS A 421 -13.16 9.84 2.83
C HIS A 421 -13.78 11.09 2.21
N GLY A 422 -13.42 11.42 0.96
CA GLY A 422 -13.78 12.68 0.32
C GLY A 422 -15.27 12.87 0.00
N LEU A 423 -16.08 11.81 -0.03
CA LEU A 423 -17.53 11.88 -0.28
C LEU A 423 -18.42 11.68 0.95
N MET A 424 -17.90 11.96 2.16
CA MET A 424 -18.75 12.15 3.33
C MET A 424 -19.43 13.53 3.26
N ILE A 425 -20.50 13.60 2.51
CA ILE A 425 -21.22 14.84 2.16
C ILE A 425 -22.69 14.81 2.64
N GLU A 426 -22.95 14.10 3.75
CA GLU A 426 -24.30 13.94 4.30
C GLU A 426 -24.94 15.25 4.74
N ASP A 427 -24.12 16.22 5.11
CA ASP A 427 -24.56 17.58 5.49
C ASP A 427 -25.13 18.40 4.32
N LEU A 428 -24.86 17.97 3.08
CA LEU A 428 -25.37 18.63 1.90
C LEU A 428 -26.81 18.23 1.58
N SER A 429 -27.60 19.13 0.98
CA SER A 429 -28.97 18.83 0.57
C SER A 429 -29.01 17.69 -0.47
N LEU A 430 -30.08 16.90 -0.47
CA LEU A 430 -30.26 15.76 -1.38
C LEU A 430 -30.03 16.11 -2.87
N PRO A 431 -30.60 17.19 -3.43
CA PRO A 431 -30.36 17.53 -4.85
C PRO A 431 -28.87 17.75 -5.16
N VAL A 432 -28.15 18.43 -4.26
CA VAL A 432 -26.72 18.69 -4.44
C VAL A 432 -25.91 17.40 -4.42
N ARG A 433 -26.23 16.46 -3.51
CA ARG A 433 -25.59 15.15 -3.47
C ARG A 433 -25.81 14.37 -4.76
N TYR A 434 -27.04 14.33 -5.29
CA TYR A 434 -27.33 13.64 -6.54
C TYR A 434 -26.62 14.27 -7.73
N VAL A 435 -26.50 15.60 -7.79
CA VAL A 435 -25.70 16.29 -8.83
C VAL A 435 -24.22 15.86 -8.74
N ILE A 436 -23.63 15.85 -7.54
CA ILE A 436 -22.23 15.41 -7.35
C ILE A 436 -22.05 13.95 -7.81
N TYR A 437 -22.93 13.03 -7.41
CA TYR A 437 -22.83 11.63 -7.83
C TYR A 437 -22.98 11.46 -9.34
N THR A 438 -23.93 12.15 -9.95
CA THR A 438 -24.16 12.11 -11.40
C THR A 438 -22.95 12.67 -12.16
N VAL A 439 -22.39 13.79 -11.73
CA VAL A 439 -21.20 14.39 -12.35
C VAL A 439 -20.01 13.45 -12.23
N LEU A 440 -19.78 12.84 -11.07
CA LEU A 440 -18.68 11.86 -10.89
C LEU A 440 -18.87 10.63 -11.79
N LEU A 441 -20.10 10.09 -11.91
CA LEU A 441 -20.37 8.95 -12.79
C LEU A 441 -20.13 9.32 -14.26
N ILE A 442 -20.54 10.51 -14.70
CA ILE A 442 -20.28 11.01 -16.07
C ILE A 442 -18.77 11.16 -16.30
N ILE A 443 -18.04 11.70 -15.33
CA ILE A 443 -16.58 11.84 -15.42
C ILE A 443 -15.91 10.46 -15.49
N ILE A 444 -16.27 9.51 -14.63
CA ILE A 444 -15.70 8.15 -14.63
C ILE A 444 -15.97 7.47 -15.97
N TYR A 445 -17.20 7.57 -16.51
CA TYR A 445 -17.56 6.96 -17.77
C TYR A 445 -16.91 7.66 -18.98
N GLY A 446 -16.83 9.00 -18.98
CA GLY A 446 -16.39 9.79 -20.13
C GLY A 446 -14.90 10.09 -20.21
N PHE A 447 -14.18 9.94 -19.09
CA PHE A 447 -12.75 10.30 -18.98
C PHE A 447 -11.87 9.17 -18.43
N ASP A 448 -12.39 7.94 -18.41
CA ASP A 448 -11.53 6.80 -18.13
C ASP A 448 -10.44 6.69 -19.20
N ALA A 449 -9.33 6.10 -18.85
CA ALA A 449 -8.29 5.82 -19.82
C ALA A 449 -8.78 4.74 -20.79
N SER A 450 -8.63 4.99 -22.10
CA SER A 450 -9.01 4.04 -23.15
C SER A 450 -8.31 2.67 -23.03
N ASN A 451 -7.21 2.61 -22.28
CA ASN A 451 -6.50 1.39 -21.90
C ASN A 451 -6.35 1.35 -20.38
N PRO A 452 -7.12 0.50 -19.68
CA PRO A 452 -6.99 0.37 -18.24
C PRO A 452 -5.57 -0.07 -17.87
N GLN A 453 -4.93 0.71 -17.03
CA GLN A 453 -3.58 0.39 -16.56
C GLN A 453 -3.65 -0.64 -15.44
N GLY A 454 -2.76 -1.61 -15.47
CA GLY A 454 -2.61 -2.57 -14.38
C GLY A 454 -2.39 -1.86 -13.04
N PHE A 455 -2.90 -2.45 -11.95
CA PHE A 455 -2.67 -1.90 -10.63
C PHE A 455 -1.16 -1.85 -10.35
N ILE A 456 -0.68 -0.72 -9.83
CA ILE A 456 0.76 -0.44 -9.70
C ILE A 456 1.50 -1.51 -8.89
N TYR A 457 0.87 -2.10 -7.87
CA TYR A 457 1.46 -3.17 -7.05
C TYR A 457 1.56 -4.54 -7.76
N PHE A 458 1.02 -4.70 -8.96
CA PHE A 458 1.25 -5.89 -9.79
C PHE A 458 2.51 -5.79 -10.63
N GLN A 459 3.14 -4.61 -10.66
CA GLN A 459 4.35 -4.35 -11.43
C GLN A 459 5.64 -4.60 -10.62
N PHE A 460 5.48 -4.89 -9.29
CA PHE A 460 6.62 -5.02 -8.36
C PHE A 460 6.67 -6.37 -7.66
#